data_e7c487e8976d43d864c06c6ae6cbf300
#
_entry.id   e7c487e8976d43d864c06c6ae6cbf300
#
_cell.length_a   1.000
_cell.length_b   1.000
_cell.length_c   1.000
_cell.angle_alpha   90.00
_cell.angle_beta   90.00
_cell.angle_gamma   90.00
#
_symmetry.space_group_name_H-M   'P 1'
#
loop_
_entity.id
_entity.type
_entity.pdbx_description
1 polymer ?
#
loop_
_entity_poly.entity_id
_entity_poly.type
_entity_poly.pdbx_seq_one_letter_code
_entity_poly.pdbx_strand_id
1 'polypeptide(L)'
;MIKNTIVLVPFPFDDFSVTKVRPALCLTNEIGKYNHVIIAFISSKIPDDLIESDIIIKKQSENTIGTGLTVDSVIRLHKIVTIPKSLIKRKLGTVNKFIAIETRKKISQPFDNE
;
A
#
# COMPACT_ATOMS: atom_id res chain seq x y z
N MET A 1 -14.95 4.64 -5.90
CA MET A 1 -14.19 4.64 -4.63
C MET A 1 -12.99 3.72 -4.74
N ILE A 2 -11.83 4.16 -4.28
CA ILE A 2 -10.59 3.38 -4.45
C ILE A 2 -9.93 2.98 -3.13
N LYS A 3 -10.49 3.38 -1.99
CA LYS A 3 -9.98 2.94 -0.69
C LYS A 3 -9.91 1.41 -0.64
N ASN A 4 -8.82 0.89 -0.10
CA ASN A 4 -8.54 -0.55 0.02
C ASN A 4 -8.21 -1.24 -1.29
N THR A 5 -7.97 -0.50 -2.38
CA THR A 5 -7.48 -1.09 -3.61
C THR A 5 -5.96 -1.05 -3.65
N ILE A 6 -5.38 -2.03 -4.34
CA ILE A 6 -3.95 -2.08 -4.61
C ILE A 6 -3.74 -1.59 -6.03
N VAL A 7 -2.85 -0.62 -6.19
CA VAL A 7 -2.60 0.06 -7.46
C VAL A 7 -1.10 0.08 -7.75
N LEU A 8 -0.76 0.28 -9.02
CA LEU A 8 0.64 0.52 -9.41
C LEU A 8 0.85 2.02 -9.55
N VAL A 9 1.89 2.51 -8.90
CA VAL A 9 2.26 3.92 -8.95
C VAL A 9 3.75 4.06 -9.23
N PRO A 10 4.19 5.19 -9.85
CA PRO A 10 5.62 5.47 -9.98
C PRO A 10 6.26 5.58 -8.61
N PHE A 11 7.45 5.06 -8.48
CA PHE A 11 8.20 5.11 -7.23
C PHE A 11 9.39 6.05 -7.42
N PRO A 12 9.23 7.34 -7.08
CA PRO A 12 10.23 8.35 -7.44
C PRO A 12 11.42 8.42 -6.50
N PHE A 13 11.47 7.56 -5.47
CA PHE A 13 12.42 7.78 -4.38
C PHE A 13 13.69 6.94 -4.48
N ASP A 14 13.75 5.95 -5.36
CA ASP A 14 14.88 5.03 -5.40
C ASP A 14 15.97 5.45 -6.35
N ASP A 15 15.61 5.94 -7.52
CA ASP A 15 16.57 6.20 -8.57
C ASP A 15 15.96 7.16 -9.58
N PHE A 16 16.60 8.31 -9.74
CA PHE A 16 16.11 9.33 -10.68
C PHE A 16 16.28 8.93 -12.14
N SER A 17 17.11 7.93 -12.43
CA SER A 17 17.39 7.54 -13.79
C SER A 17 16.39 6.53 -14.35
N VAL A 18 15.63 5.84 -13.50
CA VAL A 18 14.70 4.79 -13.92
C VAL A 18 13.37 4.96 -13.20
N THR A 19 12.30 5.12 -13.98
CA THR A 19 10.96 5.15 -13.41
C THR A 19 10.50 3.72 -13.17
N LYS A 20 10.42 3.33 -11.91
CA LYS A 20 9.87 2.04 -11.52
C LYS A 20 8.46 2.20 -11.04
N VAL A 21 7.62 1.21 -11.35
CA VAL A 21 6.27 1.15 -10.81
C VAL A 21 6.26 0.17 -9.66
N ARG A 22 5.59 0.56 -8.57
CA ARG A 22 5.50 -0.27 -7.36
C ARG A 22 4.05 -0.39 -6.94
N PRO A 23 3.68 -1.52 -6.32
CA PRO A 23 2.34 -1.61 -5.76
C PRO A 23 2.22 -0.75 -4.51
N ALA A 24 1.03 -0.24 -4.31
CA ALA A 24 0.68 0.55 -3.13
C ALA A 24 -0.77 0.32 -2.77
N LEU A 25 -1.06 0.40 -1.48
CA LEU A 25 -2.43 0.30 -0.98
C LEU A 25 -3.03 1.69 -0.86
N CYS A 26 -4.18 1.90 -1.46
CA CYS A 26 -4.92 3.15 -1.30
C CYS A 26 -5.56 3.14 0.09
N LEU A 27 -5.13 4.08 0.94
CA LEU A 27 -5.64 4.19 2.31
C LEU A 27 -6.90 5.03 2.38
N THR A 28 -7.12 5.87 1.38
CA THR A 28 -8.28 6.77 1.35
C THR A 28 -8.99 6.68 0.00
N ASN A 29 -10.22 7.16 -0.03
CA ASN A 29 -10.85 7.54 -1.28
C ASN A 29 -10.27 8.88 -1.73
N GLU A 30 -10.72 9.37 -2.87
CA GLU A 30 -10.27 10.66 -3.41
C GLU A 30 -10.60 11.78 -2.42
N ILE A 31 -9.61 12.64 -2.17
CA ILE A 31 -9.73 13.74 -1.23
C ILE A 31 -9.58 15.06 -1.98
N GLY A 32 -10.56 15.93 -1.78
CA GLY A 32 -10.49 17.30 -2.24
C GLY A 32 -10.64 17.47 -3.74
N LYS A 33 -10.46 18.72 -4.16
CA LYS A 33 -10.67 19.18 -5.54
C LYS A 33 -9.76 18.46 -6.54
N TYR A 34 -8.54 18.12 -6.11
CA TYR A 34 -7.53 17.54 -7.01
C TYR A 34 -7.46 16.01 -6.93
N ASN A 35 -8.43 15.39 -6.27
CA ASN A 35 -8.49 13.92 -6.14
C ASN A 35 -7.19 13.34 -5.62
N HIS A 36 -6.72 13.86 -4.48
CA HIS A 36 -5.55 13.31 -3.82
C HIS A 36 -5.90 12.00 -3.14
N VAL A 37 -4.95 11.10 -3.08
CA VAL A 37 -5.09 9.80 -2.41
C VAL A 37 -3.87 9.57 -1.55
N ILE A 38 -4.09 9.14 -0.31
CA ILE A 38 -2.98 8.73 0.56
C ILE A 38 -2.76 7.25 0.34
N ILE A 39 -1.52 6.89 0.03
CA ILE A 39 -1.14 5.51 -0.25
C ILE A 39 -0.03 5.05 0.69
N ALA A 40 0.03 3.73 0.91
CA ALA A 40 1.12 3.09 1.62
C ALA A 40 1.83 2.14 0.66
N PHE A 41 3.16 2.17 0.64
CA PHE A 41 3.91 1.33 -0.28
C PHE A 41 3.92 -0.13 0.16
N ILE A 42 3.95 -1.00 -0.84
CA ILE A 42 4.00 -2.45 -0.65
C ILE A 42 5.33 -2.93 -1.23
N SER A 43 6.06 -3.71 -0.45
CA SER A 43 7.36 -4.25 -0.85
C SER A 43 7.29 -5.76 -1.00
N SER A 44 8.00 -6.29 -2.00
CA SER A 44 8.21 -7.73 -2.13
C SER A 44 9.41 -8.20 -1.32
N LYS A 45 10.18 -7.27 -0.76
CA LYS A 45 11.29 -7.59 0.13
C LYS A 45 10.79 -7.48 1.56
N ILE A 46 10.60 -8.61 2.21
CA ILE A 46 10.13 -8.64 3.59
C ILE A 46 11.35 -8.43 4.48
N PRO A 47 11.37 -7.35 5.29
CA PRO A 47 12.54 -7.09 6.14
C PRO A 47 12.66 -8.12 7.26
N ASP A 48 13.90 -8.30 7.74
CA ASP A 48 14.16 -9.21 8.86
C ASP A 48 13.55 -8.68 10.16
N ASP A 49 13.51 -7.35 10.30
CA ASP A 49 12.98 -6.70 11.50
C ASP A 49 11.65 -6.00 11.18
N LEU A 50 10.59 -6.78 11.17
CA LEU A 50 9.24 -6.23 10.98
C LEU A 50 8.86 -5.36 12.17
N ILE A 51 8.13 -4.28 11.87
CA ILE A 51 7.59 -3.41 12.92
C ILE A 51 6.08 -3.66 13.04
N GLU A 52 5.49 -3.18 14.15
CA GLU A 52 4.09 -3.47 14.46
C GLU A 52 3.13 -3.03 13.37
N SER A 53 3.45 -1.94 12.67
CA SER A 53 2.57 -1.42 11.61
C SER A 53 2.70 -2.17 10.29
N ASP A 54 3.66 -3.08 10.15
CA ASP A 54 3.79 -3.85 8.92
C ASP A 54 2.69 -4.91 8.83
N ILE A 55 2.17 -5.12 7.62
CA ILE A 55 1.19 -6.17 7.36
C ILE A 55 1.71 -7.07 6.26
N ILE A 56 1.91 -8.33 6.57
CA ILE A 56 2.40 -9.32 5.61
C ILE A 56 1.22 -9.96 4.89
N ILE A 57 1.35 -10.05 3.56
CA ILE A 57 0.41 -10.81 2.74
C ILE A 57 1.19 -11.92 2.07
N LYS A 58 1.02 -13.14 2.56
CA LYS A 58 1.67 -14.32 1.99
C LYS A 58 0.95 -14.75 0.72
N LYS A 59 1.71 -15.05 -0.33
CA LYS A 59 1.15 -15.50 -1.59
C LYS A 59 0.26 -16.74 -1.41
N GLN A 60 0.64 -17.62 -0.50
CA GLN A 60 -0.07 -18.88 -0.26
C GLN A 60 -1.17 -18.77 0.79
N SER A 61 -1.56 -17.57 1.18
CA SER A 61 -2.61 -17.35 2.16
C SER A 61 -3.88 -16.85 1.49
N GLU A 62 -4.98 -16.94 2.25
CA GLU A 62 -6.27 -16.39 1.80
C GLU A 62 -6.19 -14.89 1.55
N ASN A 63 -5.28 -14.20 2.25
CA ASN A 63 -5.18 -12.75 2.17
C ASN A 63 -4.64 -12.26 0.84
N THR A 64 -4.03 -13.15 0.03
CA THR A 64 -3.56 -12.78 -1.30
C THR A 64 -4.68 -12.75 -2.34
N ILE A 65 -5.79 -13.43 -2.06
CA ILE A 65 -6.88 -13.58 -3.04
C ILE A 65 -7.47 -12.21 -3.35
N GLY A 66 -7.57 -11.90 -4.63
CA GLY A 66 -8.16 -10.65 -5.09
C GLY A 66 -7.24 -9.44 -5.05
N THR A 67 -6.02 -9.59 -4.52
CA THR A 67 -5.09 -8.45 -4.40
C THR A 67 -4.32 -8.15 -5.68
N GLY A 68 -4.17 -9.15 -6.54
CA GLY A 68 -3.31 -9.03 -7.72
C GLY A 68 -1.82 -9.15 -7.42
N LEU A 69 -1.44 -9.38 -6.17
CA LEU A 69 -0.04 -9.58 -5.79
C LEU A 69 0.38 -11.01 -6.14
N THR A 70 1.59 -11.15 -6.70
CA THR A 70 2.08 -12.44 -7.21
C THR A 70 3.17 -13.06 -6.36
N VAL A 71 3.63 -12.35 -5.34
CA VAL A 71 4.71 -12.81 -4.44
C VAL A 71 4.35 -12.41 -3.02
N ASP A 72 5.02 -13.02 -2.05
CA ASP A 72 4.92 -12.58 -0.66
C ASP A 72 5.23 -11.09 -0.58
N SER A 73 4.42 -10.35 0.12
CA SER A 73 4.49 -8.89 0.14
C SER A 73 4.26 -8.37 1.55
N VAL A 74 4.74 -7.16 1.79
CA VAL A 74 4.51 -6.47 3.06
C VAL A 74 4.00 -5.07 2.78
N ILE A 75 2.89 -4.71 3.42
CA ILE A 75 2.37 -3.34 3.38
C ILE A 75 3.10 -2.56 4.47
N ARG A 76 3.83 -1.52 4.06
CA ARG A 76 4.62 -0.69 4.97
C ARG A 76 3.82 0.55 5.34
N LEU A 77 3.00 0.46 6.40
CA LEU A 77 2.10 1.56 6.78
C LEU A 77 2.82 2.80 7.28
N HIS A 78 4.11 2.72 7.57
CA HIS A 78 4.89 3.90 7.93
C HIS A 78 5.47 4.61 6.70
N LYS A 79 5.36 4.01 5.53
CA LYS A 79 5.84 4.62 4.27
C LYS A 79 4.63 5.06 3.47
N ILE A 80 4.08 6.21 3.85
CA ILE A 80 2.88 6.75 3.20
C ILE A 80 3.22 8.06 2.49
N VAL A 81 2.53 8.30 1.39
CA VAL A 81 2.61 9.58 0.69
C VAL A 81 1.23 9.92 0.15
N THR A 82 1.02 11.21 -0.10
CA THR A 82 -0.17 11.69 -0.79
C THR A 82 0.18 11.95 -2.24
N ILE A 83 -0.61 11.39 -3.14
CA ILE A 83 -0.41 11.56 -4.57
C ILE A 83 -1.69 12.03 -5.24
N PRO A 84 -1.61 12.72 -6.38
CA PRO A 84 -2.80 12.90 -7.21
C PRO A 84 -3.19 11.56 -7.83
N LYS A 85 -4.48 11.30 -7.92
CA LYS A 85 -4.99 10.06 -8.48
C LYS A 85 -4.46 9.80 -9.89
N SER A 86 -4.15 10.86 -10.64
CA SER A 86 -3.63 10.75 -12.00
C SER A 86 -2.29 10.01 -12.10
N LEU A 87 -1.56 9.86 -10.99
CA LEU A 87 -0.31 9.10 -10.99
C LEU A 87 -0.53 7.59 -10.95
N ILE A 88 -1.74 7.15 -10.64
CA ILE A 88 -2.03 5.72 -10.60
C ILE A 88 -2.01 5.16 -12.02
N LYS A 89 -1.14 4.18 -12.28
CA LYS A 89 -0.99 3.58 -13.60
C LYS A 89 -2.06 2.54 -13.89
N ARG A 90 -2.37 1.70 -12.89
CA ARG A 90 -3.46 0.75 -13.02
C ARG A 90 -3.81 0.15 -11.66
N LYS A 91 -5.00 -0.42 -11.57
CA LYS A 91 -5.45 -1.17 -10.41
C LYS A 91 -5.01 -2.62 -10.54
N LEU A 92 -4.45 -3.19 -9.47
CA LEU A 92 -4.10 -4.60 -9.39
C LEU A 92 -5.21 -5.43 -8.77
N GLY A 93 -5.84 -4.92 -7.73
CA GLY A 93 -6.86 -5.65 -7.01
C GLY A 93 -7.32 -4.92 -5.77
N THR A 94 -7.89 -5.67 -4.84
CA THR A 94 -8.46 -5.13 -3.61
C THR A 94 -8.08 -6.04 -2.45
N VAL A 95 -7.78 -5.47 -1.29
CA VAL A 95 -7.53 -6.29 -0.10
C VAL A 95 -8.86 -6.79 0.47
N ASN A 96 -8.81 -7.94 1.15
CA ASN A 96 -10.00 -8.49 1.78
C ASN A 96 -10.35 -7.71 3.04
N LYS A 97 -11.51 -8.04 3.62
CA LYS A 97 -12.02 -7.32 4.80
C LYS A 97 -11.07 -7.45 5.99
N PHE A 98 -10.45 -8.61 6.18
CA PHE A 98 -9.51 -8.81 7.28
C PHE A 98 -8.33 -7.84 7.17
N ILE A 99 -7.72 -7.72 6.00
CA ILE A 99 -6.59 -6.81 5.79
C ILE A 99 -7.05 -5.35 5.91
N ALA A 100 -8.24 -5.02 5.41
CA ALA A 100 -8.78 -3.67 5.55
C ALA A 100 -8.94 -3.28 7.02
N ILE A 101 -9.42 -4.18 7.86
CA ILE A 101 -9.56 -3.93 9.30
C ILE A 101 -8.19 -3.81 9.95
N GLU A 102 -7.24 -4.68 9.61
CA GLU A 102 -5.89 -4.62 10.15
C GLU A 102 -5.20 -3.31 9.78
N THR A 103 -5.40 -2.84 8.55
CA THR A 103 -4.87 -1.56 8.11
C THR A 103 -5.40 -0.42 8.97
N ARG A 104 -6.70 -0.40 9.21
CA ARG A 104 -7.33 0.64 10.05
C ARG A 104 -6.76 0.63 11.46
N LYS A 105 -6.55 -0.56 12.02
CA LYS A 105 -6.01 -0.68 13.38
C LYS A 105 -4.56 -0.24 13.47
N LYS A 106 -3.77 -0.51 12.44
CA LYS A 106 -2.32 -0.32 12.49
C LYS A 106 -1.84 1.01 11.92
N ILE A 107 -2.69 1.74 11.19
CA ILE A 107 -2.23 2.95 10.51
C ILE A 107 -1.75 4.03 11.48
N SER A 108 -2.30 4.08 12.69
CA SER A 108 -1.90 5.08 13.68
C SER A 108 -0.61 4.71 14.42
N GLN A 109 -0.18 3.46 14.36
CA GLN A 109 0.96 2.97 15.12
C GLN A 109 2.23 3.82 14.97
N PRO A 110 2.63 4.22 13.75
CA PRO A 110 3.83 5.06 13.60
C PRO A 110 3.70 6.43 14.24
N PHE A 111 2.48 6.91 14.44
CA PHE A 111 2.22 8.23 15.03
C PHE A 111 2.06 8.20 16.55
N ASP A 112 1.86 7.01 17.12
CA ASP A 112 1.58 6.85 18.54
C ASP A 112 2.84 6.63 19.39
N ASN A 113 4.01 6.56 18.77
CA ASN A 113 5.27 6.41 19.45
C ASN A 113 5.66 7.70 20.16
N GLU A 114 5.99 7.59 21.43
CA GLU A 114 6.47 8.73 22.19
C GLU A 114 7.96 8.92 22.03
#